data_56a75d4b7128379d4b6807599d89e821
#
_entry.id   56a75d4b7128379d4b6807599d89e821
#
_cell.length_a   1.000
_cell.length_b   1.000
_cell.length_c   1.000
_cell.angle_alpha   90.00
_cell.angle_beta   90.00
_cell.angle_gamma   90.00
#
_symmetry.space_group_name_H-M   'P 1'
#
loop_
_entity.id
_entity.type
_entity.pdbx_description
1 polymer ?
#
loop_
_entity_poly.entity_id
_entity_poly.type
_entity_poly.pdbx_seq_one_letter_code
_entity_poly.pdbx_strand_id
1 'polypeptide(L)'
;MSNATCLEENKHLLNFSKEKFYSADFSQTFENRQKETISGKIILKKPFFLKVSNLNSNSVESEIIINENSIYRIDYDLDQAVKYKKENIIHQIPAAFLLEDSDSICLNSAKIDCIDNTCAIFPKDKTYISKIDLIFNDAFLTNIKYLDAFGVKSEVAITNFTSQPKLSSSVFSYNYEVKDLISLD
;
A
#
# COMPACT_ATOMS: atom_id res chain seq x y z
N MET A 1 -23.70 -4.68 14.14
CA MET A 1 -22.81 -5.61 14.87
C MET A 1 -21.43 -5.41 14.27
N SER A 2 -20.44 -4.95 15.05
CA SER A 2 -19.10 -4.67 14.50
C SER A 2 -18.41 -5.98 14.14
N ASN A 3 -17.91 -6.09 12.90
CA ASN A 3 -17.18 -7.26 12.41
C ASN A 3 -15.73 -7.32 12.92
N ALA A 4 -15.41 -6.59 13.99
CA ALA A 4 -14.06 -6.51 14.56
C ALA A 4 -13.53 -7.86 15.08
N THR A 5 -14.38 -8.85 15.22
CA THR A 5 -14.06 -10.18 15.75
C THR A 5 -13.06 -11.00 14.92
N CYS A 6 -12.89 -10.71 13.63
CA CYS A 6 -11.99 -11.52 12.79
C CYS A 6 -10.50 -11.28 13.07
N LEU A 7 -10.13 -10.17 13.71
CA LEU A 7 -8.74 -9.83 14.03
C LEU A 7 -8.39 -9.97 15.52
N GLU A 8 -9.36 -10.27 16.39
CA GLU A 8 -9.15 -10.32 17.84
C GLU A 8 -8.10 -11.36 18.27
N GLU A 9 -7.95 -12.42 17.48
CA GLU A 9 -6.98 -13.49 17.76
C GLU A 9 -5.55 -13.13 17.34
N ASN A 10 -5.34 -12.04 16.55
CA ASN A 10 -4.01 -11.64 16.11
C ASN A 10 -3.66 -10.20 16.48
N LYS A 11 -2.84 -10.06 17.55
CA LYS A 11 -2.40 -8.76 18.06
C LYS A 11 -1.64 -7.90 17.04
N HIS A 12 -0.83 -8.51 16.19
CA HIS A 12 0.01 -7.79 15.22
C HIS A 12 -0.86 -7.13 14.16
N LEU A 13 -1.74 -7.91 13.54
CA LEU A 13 -2.66 -7.41 12.52
C LEU A 13 -3.65 -6.39 13.09
N LEU A 14 -4.15 -6.62 14.32
CA LEU A 14 -5.02 -5.67 15.00
C LEU A 14 -4.31 -4.35 15.29
N ASN A 15 -3.07 -4.38 15.78
CA ASN A 15 -2.29 -3.17 16.03
C ASN A 15 -1.98 -2.42 14.74
N PHE A 16 -1.54 -3.13 13.70
CA PHE A 16 -1.32 -2.55 12.38
C PHE A 16 -2.58 -1.88 11.82
N SER A 17 -3.74 -2.50 11.95
CA SER A 17 -5.01 -1.94 11.46
C SER A 17 -5.41 -0.65 12.19
N LYS A 18 -5.01 -0.49 13.46
CA LYS A 18 -5.27 0.69 14.30
C LYS A 18 -4.27 1.84 14.09
N GLU A 19 -3.07 1.54 13.58
CA GLU A 19 -2.08 2.58 13.30
C GLU A 19 -2.57 3.47 12.16
N LYS A 20 -2.75 4.76 12.45
CA LYS A 20 -3.41 5.69 11.50
C LYS A 20 -2.44 6.48 10.65
N PHE A 21 -1.24 6.72 11.14
CA PHE A 21 -0.29 7.65 10.52
C PHE A 21 1.11 7.09 10.60
N TYR A 22 1.74 6.80 9.48
CA TYR A 22 3.13 6.42 9.47
C TYR A 22 3.86 6.77 8.17
N SER A 23 5.19 6.81 8.26
CA SER A 23 6.09 6.79 7.14
C SER A 23 7.09 5.65 7.28
N ALA A 24 7.56 5.14 6.17
CA ALA A 24 8.56 4.09 6.12
C ALA A 24 9.35 4.16 4.81
N ASP A 25 10.54 3.57 4.82
CA ASP A 25 11.24 3.25 3.58
C ASP A 25 10.85 1.85 3.12
N PHE A 26 10.87 1.60 1.83
CA PHE A 26 10.59 0.28 1.27
C PHE A 26 11.60 -0.13 0.20
N SER A 27 11.73 -1.44 0.04
CA SER A 27 12.43 -2.06 -1.09
C SER A 27 11.57 -3.20 -1.61
N GLN A 28 11.09 -3.09 -2.84
CA GLN A 28 10.24 -4.09 -3.49
C GLN A 28 11.04 -4.87 -4.51
N THR A 29 10.95 -6.20 -4.44
CA THR A 29 11.55 -7.12 -5.40
C THR A 29 10.46 -7.93 -6.08
N PHE A 30 10.55 -8.05 -7.41
CA PHE A 30 9.66 -8.85 -8.23
C PHE A 30 10.35 -10.16 -8.60
N GLU A 31 9.68 -11.29 -8.42
CA GLU A 31 10.13 -12.60 -8.92
C GLU A 31 9.73 -12.76 -10.39
N ASN A 32 10.36 -12.02 -11.27
CA ASN A 32 10.28 -12.20 -12.72
C ASN A 32 11.60 -12.75 -13.26
N ARG A 33 11.74 -12.88 -14.60
CA ARG A 33 12.94 -13.43 -15.25
C ARG A 33 14.21 -12.60 -14.99
N GLN A 34 14.05 -11.31 -14.69
CA GLN A 34 15.12 -10.41 -14.27
C GLN A 34 14.69 -9.84 -12.92
N LYS A 35 15.37 -10.24 -11.86
CA LYS A 35 15.06 -9.76 -10.51
C LYS A 35 15.24 -8.25 -10.44
N GLU A 36 14.15 -7.51 -10.56
CA GLU A 36 14.11 -6.05 -10.46
C GLU A 36 13.83 -5.65 -9.03
N THR A 37 14.50 -4.59 -8.58
CA THR A 37 14.28 -4.01 -7.24
C THR A 37 13.98 -2.53 -7.39
N ILE A 38 12.87 -2.11 -6.80
CA ILE A 38 12.47 -0.72 -6.67
C ILE A 38 12.54 -0.35 -5.20
N SER A 39 13.09 0.81 -4.88
CA SER A 39 13.13 1.33 -3.51
C SER A 39 12.50 2.72 -3.43
N GLY A 40 12.10 3.11 -2.21
CA GLY A 40 11.45 4.39 -2.06
C GLY A 40 10.91 4.63 -0.66
N LYS A 41 9.93 5.53 -0.59
CA LYS A 41 9.27 5.95 0.65
C LYS A 41 7.76 5.78 0.56
N ILE A 42 7.18 5.38 1.67
CA ILE A 42 5.73 5.33 1.87
C ILE A 42 5.37 6.31 2.98
N ILE A 43 4.36 7.14 2.74
CA ILE A 43 3.72 7.97 3.74
C ILE A 43 2.23 7.67 3.68
N LEU A 44 1.63 7.41 4.84
CA LEU A 44 0.23 7.06 4.86
C LEU A 44 -0.53 7.68 6.04
N LYS A 45 -1.82 7.97 5.79
CA LYS A 45 -2.80 8.41 6.77
C LYS A 45 -4.11 7.69 6.47
N LYS A 46 -4.40 6.66 7.28
CA LYS A 46 -5.63 5.86 7.12
C LYS A 46 -6.89 6.68 7.36
N PRO A 47 -7.99 6.33 6.70
CA PRO A 47 -8.15 5.26 5.70
C PRO A 47 -7.98 5.75 4.25
N PHE A 48 -7.66 7.01 4.00
CA PHE A 48 -7.88 7.62 2.68
C PHE A 48 -6.61 8.03 1.93
N PHE A 49 -5.49 8.22 2.63
CA PHE A 49 -4.35 8.91 2.07
C PHE A 49 -3.10 8.04 2.05
N LEU A 50 -2.50 7.90 0.88
CA LEU A 50 -1.23 7.20 0.66
C LEU A 50 -0.40 7.97 -0.35
N LYS A 51 0.90 8.08 -0.07
CA LYS A 51 1.90 8.53 -1.01
C LYS A 51 3.03 7.51 -1.06
N VAL A 52 3.31 6.99 -2.24
CA VAL A 52 4.43 6.11 -2.52
C VAL A 52 5.34 6.84 -3.48
N SER A 53 6.59 7.07 -3.09
CA SER A 53 7.61 7.72 -3.92
C SER A 53 8.69 6.71 -4.25
N ASN A 54 8.84 6.35 -5.53
CA ASN A 54 9.93 5.53 -6.01
C ASN A 54 11.18 6.38 -6.22
N LEU A 55 12.33 5.88 -5.79
CA LEU A 55 13.60 6.59 -5.81
C LEU A 55 14.58 5.91 -6.77
N ASN A 56 15.23 6.73 -7.59
CA ASN A 56 16.39 6.33 -8.37
C ASN A 56 17.56 7.24 -7.99
N SER A 57 18.67 6.66 -7.48
CA SER A 57 19.88 7.39 -7.10
C SER A 57 19.62 8.65 -6.24
N ASN A 58 18.68 8.54 -5.27
CA ASN A 58 18.24 9.61 -4.36
C ASN A 58 17.36 10.72 -4.97
N SER A 59 16.98 10.63 -6.22
CA SER A 59 15.93 11.45 -6.83
C SER A 59 14.60 10.70 -6.88
N VAL A 60 13.48 11.42 -6.84
CA VAL A 60 12.16 10.82 -7.05
C VAL A 60 11.97 10.62 -8.55
N GLU A 61 11.79 9.36 -8.96
CA GLU A 61 11.51 8.97 -10.35
C GLU A 61 10.02 8.98 -10.63
N SER A 62 9.23 8.42 -9.72
CA SER A 62 7.78 8.37 -9.87
C SER A 62 7.06 8.39 -8.53
N GLU A 63 5.79 8.80 -8.55
CA GLU A 63 4.94 8.81 -7.36
C GLU A 63 3.55 8.27 -7.64
N ILE A 64 2.97 7.63 -6.63
CA ILE A 64 1.55 7.34 -6.56
C ILE A 64 0.99 8.13 -5.37
N ILE A 65 -0.01 8.97 -5.61
CA ILE A 65 -0.72 9.70 -4.58
C ILE A 65 -2.17 9.24 -4.58
N ILE A 66 -2.63 8.72 -3.46
CA ILE A 66 -4.04 8.36 -3.21
C ILE A 66 -4.60 9.37 -2.22
N ASN A 67 -5.71 10.00 -2.56
CA ASN A 67 -6.50 10.81 -1.65
C ASN A 67 -7.96 10.32 -1.58
N GLU A 68 -8.86 11.11 -1.02
CA GLU A 68 -10.25 10.69 -0.80
C GLU A 68 -10.94 10.22 -2.08
N ASN A 69 -10.74 10.93 -3.20
CA ASN A 69 -11.52 10.75 -4.43
C ASN A 69 -10.69 10.31 -5.64
N SER A 70 -9.39 10.52 -5.60
CA SER A 70 -8.53 10.40 -6.79
C SER A 70 -7.25 9.64 -6.48
N ILE A 71 -6.69 9.07 -7.54
CA ILE A 71 -5.36 8.48 -7.57
C ILE A 71 -4.58 9.18 -8.67
N TYR A 72 -3.39 9.68 -8.34
CA TYR A 72 -2.45 10.24 -9.29
C TYR A 72 -1.26 9.31 -9.43
N ARG A 73 -0.89 8.98 -10.66
CA ARG A 73 0.38 8.35 -11.01
C ARG A 73 1.22 9.39 -11.73
N ILE A 74 2.37 9.70 -11.18
CA ILE A 74 3.27 10.76 -11.67
C ILE A 74 4.56 10.09 -12.09
N ASP A 75 5.01 10.40 -13.29
CA ASP A 75 6.30 9.99 -13.83
C ASP A 75 7.07 11.27 -14.13
N TYR A 76 8.15 11.48 -13.38
CA TYR A 76 8.94 12.71 -13.50
C TYR A 76 9.88 12.68 -14.70
N ASP A 77 10.33 11.50 -15.12
CA ASP A 77 11.20 11.35 -16.29
C ASP A 77 10.43 11.62 -17.58
N LEU A 78 9.15 11.26 -17.64
CA LEU A 78 8.27 11.54 -18.74
C LEU A 78 7.57 12.90 -18.65
N ASP A 79 7.73 13.62 -17.53
CA ASP A 79 7.02 14.87 -17.22
C ASP A 79 5.50 14.75 -17.39
N GLN A 80 4.95 13.62 -16.90
CA GLN A 80 3.56 13.22 -17.10
C GLN A 80 2.89 12.84 -15.79
N ALA A 81 1.58 13.15 -15.67
CA ALA A 81 0.74 12.61 -14.62
C ALA A 81 -0.57 12.08 -15.19
N VAL A 82 -1.06 10.99 -14.61
CA VAL A 82 -2.37 10.41 -14.92
C VAL A 82 -3.22 10.44 -13.65
N LYS A 83 -4.38 11.07 -13.75
CA LYS A 83 -5.39 11.10 -12.69
C LYS A 83 -6.48 10.09 -12.99
N TYR A 84 -6.85 9.31 -11.99
CA TYR A 84 -7.93 8.34 -12.04
C TYR A 84 -8.95 8.61 -10.94
N LYS A 85 -10.21 8.22 -11.16
CA LYS A 85 -11.15 8.02 -10.05
C LYS A 85 -10.66 6.86 -9.18
N LYS A 86 -10.66 7.08 -7.87
CA LYS A 86 -10.12 6.09 -6.91
C LYS A 86 -10.79 4.72 -7.03
N GLU A 87 -12.12 4.70 -7.16
CA GLU A 87 -12.93 3.49 -7.26
C GLU A 87 -12.57 2.60 -8.45
N ASN A 88 -12.07 3.20 -9.56
CA ASN A 88 -11.78 2.47 -10.78
C ASN A 88 -10.51 1.64 -10.71
N ILE A 89 -9.49 2.08 -9.95
CA ILE A 89 -8.16 1.45 -10.00
C ILE A 89 -7.54 1.15 -8.63
N ILE A 90 -8.22 1.46 -7.52
CA ILE A 90 -7.66 1.25 -6.17
C ILE A 90 -7.24 -0.21 -5.94
N HIS A 91 -7.99 -1.17 -6.49
CA HIS A 91 -7.73 -2.60 -6.36
C HIS A 91 -6.50 -3.08 -7.15
N GLN A 92 -6.01 -2.27 -8.08
CA GLN A 92 -4.81 -2.56 -8.88
C GLN A 92 -3.52 -2.12 -8.19
N ILE A 93 -3.62 -1.44 -7.05
CA ILE A 93 -2.48 -0.90 -6.32
C ILE A 93 -2.26 -1.73 -5.05
N PRO A 94 -1.27 -2.64 -5.01
CA PRO A 94 -1.04 -3.49 -3.84
C PRO A 94 -0.81 -2.68 -2.55
N ALA A 95 -0.11 -1.54 -2.64
CA ALA A 95 0.13 -0.66 -1.49
C ALA A 95 -1.16 -0.06 -0.91
N ALA A 96 -2.27 0.00 -1.67
CA ALA A 96 -3.54 0.50 -1.18
C ALA A 96 -4.12 -0.36 -0.05
N PHE A 97 -3.74 -1.64 0.03
CA PHE A 97 -4.09 -2.52 1.16
C PHE A 97 -3.64 -1.94 2.51
N LEU A 98 -2.54 -1.20 2.53
CA LEU A 98 -2.04 -0.54 3.74
C LEU A 98 -3.02 0.49 4.32
N LEU A 99 -3.97 0.99 3.52
CA LEU A 99 -5.00 1.94 3.94
C LEU A 99 -6.16 1.27 4.68
N GLU A 100 -6.32 -0.04 4.58
CA GLU A 100 -7.44 -0.74 5.18
C GLU A 100 -7.36 -0.72 6.72
N ASP A 101 -8.50 -0.48 7.35
CA ASP A 101 -8.71 -0.65 8.78
C ASP A 101 -9.19 -2.08 9.10
N SER A 102 -9.40 -2.38 10.37
CA SER A 102 -9.83 -3.71 10.82
C SER A 102 -11.14 -4.17 10.19
N ASP A 103 -12.10 -3.27 10.06
CA ASP A 103 -13.42 -3.62 9.53
C ASP A 103 -13.34 -3.90 8.04
N SER A 104 -12.59 -3.09 7.29
CA SER A 104 -12.35 -3.27 5.86
C SER A 104 -11.59 -4.56 5.57
N ILE A 105 -10.53 -4.86 6.36
CA ILE A 105 -9.78 -6.12 6.22
C ILE A 105 -10.72 -7.33 6.42
N CYS A 106 -11.55 -7.32 7.47
CA CYS A 106 -12.50 -8.40 7.72
C CYS A 106 -13.57 -8.50 6.64
N LEU A 107 -14.09 -7.36 6.17
CA LEU A 107 -15.14 -7.32 5.16
C LEU A 107 -14.64 -7.83 3.80
N ASN A 108 -13.42 -7.43 3.41
CA ASN A 108 -12.87 -7.68 2.07
C ASN A 108 -12.09 -9.00 1.97
N SER A 109 -11.84 -9.68 3.10
CA SER A 109 -11.13 -10.96 3.11
C SER A 109 -12.09 -12.15 3.08
N ALA A 110 -11.80 -13.14 2.22
CA ALA A 110 -12.47 -14.44 2.22
C ALA A 110 -11.95 -15.31 3.37
N LYS A 111 -10.67 -15.16 3.70
CA LYS A 111 -9.99 -15.90 4.76
C LYS A 111 -8.80 -15.08 5.28
N ILE A 112 -8.52 -15.21 6.57
CA ILE A 112 -7.32 -14.69 7.23
C ILE A 112 -6.75 -15.82 8.07
N ASP A 113 -5.50 -16.19 7.81
CA ASP A 113 -4.76 -17.20 8.57
C ASP A 113 -3.52 -16.55 9.18
N CYS A 114 -3.46 -16.46 10.50
CA CYS A 114 -2.29 -15.93 11.18
C CYS A 114 -1.60 -17.04 11.98
N ILE A 115 -0.29 -17.18 11.76
CA ILE A 115 0.59 -18.10 12.48
C ILE A 115 1.79 -17.29 12.95
N ASP A 116 2.05 -17.29 14.24
CA ASP A 116 3.12 -16.52 14.88
C ASP A 116 3.08 -15.04 14.47
N ASN A 117 4.09 -14.56 13.78
CA ASN A 117 4.25 -13.19 13.32
C ASN A 117 3.83 -12.96 11.86
N THR A 118 3.18 -13.94 11.23
CA THR A 118 2.77 -13.86 9.82
C THR A 118 1.27 -14.02 9.69
N CYS A 119 0.62 -13.10 8.96
CA CYS A 119 -0.79 -13.17 8.61
C CYS A 119 -0.97 -13.29 7.09
N ALA A 120 -1.53 -14.42 6.65
CA ALA A 120 -1.93 -14.63 5.27
C ALA A 120 -3.39 -14.17 5.07
N ILE A 121 -3.59 -13.24 4.18
CA ILE A 121 -4.88 -12.65 3.84
C ILE A 121 -5.24 -13.07 2.42
N PHE A 122 -6.43 -13.63 2.26
CA PHE A 122 -6.99 -14.04 0.98
C PHE A 122 -8.15 -13.11 0.65
N PRO A 123 -7.99 -12.15 -0.28
CA PRO A 123 -9.06 -11.25 -0.69
C PRO A 123 -10.27 -12.01 -1.26
N LYS A 124 -11.48 -11.46 -1.05
CA LYS A 124 -12.69 -11.96 -1.72
C LYS A 124 -12.64 -11.73 -3.21
N ASP A 125 -12.23 -10.53 -3.62
CA ASP A 125 -11.93 -10.20 -5.00
C ASP A 125 -10.47 -10.57 -5.31
N LYS A 126 -10.29 -11.52 -6.22
CA LYS A 126 -8.98 -12.04 -6.66
C LYS A 126 -8.58 -11.52 -8.03
N THR A 127 -9.25 -10.52 -8.55
CA THR A 127 -9.01 -10.00 -9.92
C THR A 127 -7.58 -9.53 -10.12
N TYR A 128 -6.97 -8.93 -9.08
CA TYR A 128 -5.61 -8.39 -9.16
C TYR A 128 -4.64 -9.04 -8.18
N ILE A 129 -5.09 -9.37 -6.97
CA ILE A 129 -4.27 -9.96 -5.93
C ILE A 129 -4.98 -11.19 -5.37
N SER A 130 -4.31 -12.33 -5.37
CA SER A 130 -4.86 -13.59 -4.89
C SER A 130 -4.50 -13.90 -3.44
N LYS A 131 -3.37 -13.36 -2.95
CA LYS A 131 -2.88 -13.57 -1.59
C LYS A 131 -1.97 -12.42 -1.16
N ILE A 132 -2.06 -12.03 0.12
CA ILE A 132 -1.16 -11.08 0.78
C ILE A 132 -0.66 -11.73 2.06
N ASP A 133 0.65 -11.83 2.26
CA ASP A 133 1.27 -12.20 3.52
C ASP A 133 1.87 -10.96 4.18
N LEU A 134 1.43 -10.66 5.39
CA LEU A 134 1.98 -9.59 6.22
C LEU A 134 2.88 -10.24 7.27
N ILE A 135 4.13 -9.81 7.34
CA ILE A 135 5.12 -10.32 8.28
C ILE A 135 5.51 -9.21 9.24
N PHE A 136 5.40 -9.50 10.51
CA PHE A 136 5.64 -8.55 11.60
C PHE A 136 6.91 -8.91 12.37
N ASN A 137 7.57 -7.90 12.93
CA ASN A 137 8.54 -8.06 14.01
C ASN A 137 8.02 -7.26 15.18
N ASP A 138 7.62 -7.94 16.23
CA ASP A 138 6.84 -7.40 17.35
C ASP A 138 5.58 -6.66 16.85
N ALA A 139 5.50 -5.34 17.02
CA ALA A 139 4.35 -4.54 16.61
C ALA A 139 4.48 -3.94 15.19
N PHE A 140 5.63 -4.11 14.53
CA PHE A 140 5.94 -3.42 13.28
C PHE A 140 5.82 -4.36 12.07
N LEU A 141 5.19 -3.88 11.02
CA LEU A 141 5.19 -4.54 9.72
C LEU A 141 6.58 -4.42 9.09
N THR A 142 7.21 -5.56 8.80
CA THR A 142 8.57 -5.60 8.21
C THR A 142 8.58 -6.06 6.78
N ASN A 143 7.66 -6.94 6.39
CA ASN A 143 7.58 -7.44 5.04
C ASN A 143 6.12 -7.61 4.60
N ILE A 144 5.88 -7.34 3.33
CA ILE A 144 4.64 -7.69 2.63
C ILE A 144 5.04 -8.58 1.46
N LYS A 145 4.43 -9.76 1.38
CA LYS A 145 4.54 -10.61 0.17
C LYS A 145 3.18 -10.68 -0.46
N TYR A 146 3.11 -10.55 -1.76
CA TYR A 146 1.83 -10.73 -2.45
C TYR A 146 2.00 -11.56 -3.71
N LEU A 147 0.94 -12.27 -4.02
CA LEU A 147 0.76 -13.04 -5.23
C LEU A 147 -0.34 -12.37 -6.04
N ASP A 148 -0.01 -11.91 -7.23
CA ASP A 148 -1.02 -11.34 -8.12
C ASP A 148 -1.86 -12.43 -8.79
N ALA A 149 -2.87 -12.00 -9.55
CA ALA A 149 -3.78 -12.92 -10.26
C ALA A 149 -3.09 -13.69 -11.40
N PHE A 150 -1.93 -13.24 -11.85
CA PHE A 150 -1.13 -13.88 -12.91
C PHE A 150 -0.06 -14.83 -12.35
N GLY A 151 0.01 -14.97 -11.02
CA GLY A 151 0.98 -15.84 -10.36
C GLY A 151 2.36 -15.20 -10.15
N VAL A 152 2.51 -13.89 -10.38
CA VAL A 152 3.75 -13.17 -10.09
C VAL A 152 3.84 -12.89 -8.59
N LYS A 153 4.97 -13.26 -8.02
CA LYS A 153 5.27 -12.99 -6.61
C LYS A 153 6.07 -11.72 -6.48
N SER A 154 5.73 -10.93 -5.49
CA SER A 154 6.46 -9.74 -5.11
C SER A 154 6.69 -9.73 -3.60
N GLU A 155 7.84 -9.19 -3.20
CA GLU A 155 8.19 -8.99 -1.80
C GLU A 155 8.58 -7.53 -1.57
N VAL A 156 7.97 -6.90 -0.57
CA VAL A 156 8.24 -5.54 -0.12
C VAL A 156 8.84 -5.62 1.28
N ALA A 157 10.11 -5.28 1.43
CA ALA A 157 10.73 -5.06 2.72
C ALA A 157 10.44 -3.63 3.19
N ILE A 158 10.05 -3.47 4.45
CA ILE A 158 9.72 -2.19 5.09
C ILE A 158 10.72 -1.93 6.20
N THR A 159 11.33 -0.74 6.17
CA THR A 159 12.33 -0.29 7.14
C THR A 159 12.04 1.13 7.59
N ASN A 160 12.73 1.60 8.64
CA ASN A 160 12.64 2.97 9.13
C ASN A 160 11.20 3.43 9.42
N PHE A 161 10.39 2.51 9.94
CA PHE A 161 9.00 2.81 10.30
C PHE A 161 8.94 3.87 11.39
N THR A 162 8.15 4.93 11.14
CA THR A 162 7.99 6.05 12.06
C THR A 162 6.53 6.47 12.11
N SER A 163 5.94 6.48 13.30
CA SER A 163 4.60 7.03 13.52
C SER A 163 4.60 8.56 13.29
N GLN A 164 3.61 9.07 12.56
CA GLN A 164 3.53 10.49 12.13
C GLN A 164 2.21 11.15 12.59
N PRO A 165 1.96 11.31 13.89
CA PRO A 165 0.65 11.71 14.42
C PRO A 165 0.16 13.10 13.97
N LYS A 166 1.07 13.97 13.49
CA LYS A 166 0.76 15.34 13.03
C LYS A 166 0.83 15.51 11.51
N LEU A 167 0.72 14.43 10.73
CA LEU A 167 0.82 14.50 9.28
C LEU A 167 -0.33 15.30 8.67
N SER A 168 0.01 16.39 7.95
CA SER A 168 -0.97 17.19 7.22
C SER A 168 -1.50 16.45 5.99
N SER A 169 -2.80 16.59 5.70
CA SER A 169 -3.39 16.04 4.47
C SER A 169 -2.85 16.72 3.20
N SER A 170 -2.24 17.91 3.31
CA SER A 170 -1.60 18.60 2.18
C SER A 170 -0.44 17.83 1.57
N VAL A 171 0.19 16.91 2.31
CA VAL A 171 1.24 16.01 1.79
C VAL A 171 0.71 15.11 0.67
N PHE A 172 -0.59 14.83 0.66
CA PHE A 172 -1.28 13.97 -0.31
C PHE A 172 -2.03 14.76 -1.40
N SER A 173 -1.75 16.04 -1.52
CA SER A 173 -2.29 16.87 -2.59
C SER A 173 -1.39 16.79 -3.81
N TYR A 174 -2.02 16.69 -4.99
CA TYR A 174 -1.30 16.87 -6.25
C TYR A 174 -0.97 18.35 -6.43
N ASN A 175 0.29 18.70 -6.35
CA ASN A 175 0.78 20.09 -6.43
C ASN A 175 1.93 20.23 -7.44
N TYR A 176 1.98 19.35 -8.43
CA TYR A 176 3.05 19.33 -9.43
C TYR A 176 2.60 20.00 -10.73
N GLU A 177 3.48 20.79 -11.29
CA GLU A 177 3.36 21.23 -12.68
C GLU A 177 4.03 20.17 -13.54
N VAL A 178 3.25 19.42 -14.29
CA VAL A 178 3.72 18.49 -15.32
C VAL A 178 3.29 19.00 -16.68
N LYS A 179 4.04 18.65 -17.71
CA LYS A 179 3.73 19.02 -19.09
C LYS A 179 2.42 18.41 -19.55
N ASP A 180 2.19 17.14 -19.21
CA ASP A 180 1.00 16.41 -19.64
C ASP A 180 0.25 15.84 -18.43
N LEU A 181 -0.94 16.38 -18.15
CA LEU A 181 -1.89 15.84 -17.18
C LEU A 181 -3.05 15.17 -17.90
N ILE A 182 -3.14 13.85 -17.82
CA ILE A 182 -4.21 13.04 -18.40
C ILE A 182 -5.23 12.69 -17.32
N SER A 183 -6.52 13.00 -17.55
CA SER A 183 -7.60 12.61 -16.63
C SER A 183 -8.40 11.46 -17.23
N LEU A 184 -8.51 10.36 -16.47
CA LEU A 184 -9.29 9.18 -16.82
C LEU A 184 -10.44 9.04 -15.80
N ASP A 185 -11.63 9.45 -16.24
CA ASP A 185 -12.87 9.45 -15.45
C ASP A 185 -13.61 8.09 -15.52
#